data_ff60b6ae9af09c85bc9eff7c6b6a1d80
#
_entry.id   ff60b6ae9af09c85bc9eff7c6b6a1d80
#
_cell.length_a   1.000
_cell.length_b   1.000
_cell.length_c   1.000
_cell.angle_alpha   90.00
_cell.angle_beta   90.00
_cell.angle_gamma   90.00
#
_symmetry.space_group_name_H-M   'P 1'
#
loop_
_entity.id
_entity.type
_entity.pdbx_description
1 polymer ?
#
loop_
_entity_poly.entity_id
_entity_poly.type
_entity_poly.pdbx_seq_one_letter_code
_entity_poly.pdbx_strand_id
1 'polypeptide(L)'
;YRLLHPRRQAWALRDYKDYIYHGPNFYLPHRLERAVTTFHDISIFTCPEYHPKDRVRYMEKSLHESLDSAKLILTVSDFSRSEIIRLFNYPADRIVTTKLSCSSDYIPRSPAECLPVLQKYQLAWQGYALYIGTMEPRKNIRGLLQAYQLLPMETRMRYPLILSGYRGWEDDVLWQLVERGTREGWIRYLGYVPDEDLPYLYAAARTFVYPSFYEGFGLPILEAMSCGV
;
A
#
# COMPACT_ATOMS: atom_id res chain seq x y z
N TYR A 1 8.62 -15.89 4.49
CA TYR A 1 9.57 -15.52 5.55
C TYR A 1 9.41 -16.51 6.71
N ARG A 2 10.32 -17.49 6.84
CA ARG A 2 10.43 -18.31 8.06
C ARG A 2 11.01 -17.39 9.14
N LEU A 3 10.18 -16.92 10.05
CA LEU A 3 10.63 -16.25 11.27
C LEU A 3 11.63 -17.18 11.96
N LEU A 4 12.84 -16.72 12.16
CA LEU A 4 13.83 -17.46 12.92
C LEU A 4 13.22 -17.77 14.29
N HIS A 5 13.36 -19.00 14.75
CA HIS A 5 12.87 -19.42 16.07
C HIS A 5 13.32 -18.40 17.14
N PRO A 6 12.48 -17.96 18.08
CA PRO A 6 12.78 -16.91 19.07
C PRO A 6 14.12 -17.07 19.79
N ARG A 7 14.54 -18.33 20.04
CA ARG A 7 15.85 -18.62 20.63
C ARG A 7 17.03 -18.25 19.74
N ARG A 8 16.89 -18.38 18.42
CA ARG A 8 17.94 -17.98 17.45
C ARG A 8 18.02 -16.46 17.32
N GLN A 9 16.90 -15.77 17.39
CA GLN A 9 16.88 -14.30 17.41
C GLN A 9 17.54 -13.76 18.69
N ALA A 10 17.20 -14.28 19.86
CA ALA A 10 17.82 -13.90 21.13
C ALA A 10 19.32 -14.17 21.12
N TRP A 11 19.77 -15.28 20.56
CA TRP A 11 21.18 -15.60 20.41
C TRP A 11 21.91 -14.63 19.49
N ALA A 12 21.34 -14.30 18.31
CA ALA A 12 21.92 -13.38 17.35
C ALA A 12 22.05 -11.93 17.90
N LEU A 13 21.15 -11.55 18.82
CA LEU A 13 21.10 -10.20 19.39
C LEU A 13 21.88 -10.07 20.71
N ARG A 14 22.43 -11.15 21.24
CA ARG A 14 23.10 -11.16 22.58
C ARG A 14 24.28 -10.17 22.69
N ASP A 15 24.99 -9.94 21.59
CA ASP A 15 26.20 -9.11 21.55
C ASP A 15 25.85 -7.63 21.19
N TYR A 16 24.54 -7.30 21.02
CA TYR A 16 24.03 -5.98 20.64
C TYR A 16 23.14 -5.34 21.70
N LYS A 17 23.33 -5.67 22.97
CA LYS A 17 22.48 -5.20 24.09
C LYS A 17 22.47 -3.68 24.27
N ASP A 18 23.56 -3.01 23.89
CA ASP A 18 23.71 -1.56 23.98
C ASP A 18 23.12 -0.80 22.79
N TYR A 19 22.69 -1.52 21.73
CA TYR A 19 22.10 -0.95 20.55
C TYR A 19 20.58 -0.83 20.70
N ILE A 20 20.00 0.08 19.91
CA ILE A 20 18.55 0.16 19.72
C ILE A 20 18.17 -0.77 18.58
N TYR A 21 17.30 -1.73 18.86
CA TYR A 21 16.72 -2.57 17.80
C TYR A 21 15.52 -1.84 17.17
N HIS A 22 15.51 -1.70 15.85
CA HIS A 22 14.37 -1.18 15.11
C HIS A 22 13.70 -2.29 14.29
N GLY A 23 12.43 -2.58 14.64
CA GLY A 23 11.53 -3.41 13.81
C GLY A 23 10.83 -2.54 12.78
N PRO A 24 11.27 -2.48 11.52
CA PRO A 24 10.73 -1.54 10.54
C PRO A 24 9.34 -1.91 10.03
N ASN A 25 8.83 -3.09 10.39
CA ASN A 25 7.55 -3.60 9.91
C ASN A 25 6.85 -4.43 11.01
N PHE A 26 6.25 -3.75 11.96
CA PHE A 26 5.42 -4.23 13.07
C PHE A 26 6.14 -5.08 14.13
N TYR A 27 6.92 -6.08 13.73
CA TYR A 27 7.35 -7.15 14.61
C TYR A 27 8.64 -6.84 15.37
N LEU A 28 8.62 -7.18 16.65
CA LEU A 28 9.80 -7.18 17.51
C LEU A 28 10.14 -8.61 17.99
N PRO A 29 11.42 -8.95 18.12
CA PRO A 29 11.85 -10.14 18.85
C PRO A 29 11.43 -10.05 20.33
N HIS A 30 11.13 -11.21 20.94
CA HIS A 30 10.79 -11.24 22.35
C HIS A 30 11.92 -10.71 23.25
N ARG A 31 11.54 -9.92 24.27
CA ARG A 31 12.39 -9.50 25.38
C ARG A 31 13.58 -8.61 25.02
N LEU A 32 13.34 -7.62 24.16
CA LEU A 32 14.32 -6.56 23.92
C LEU A 32 14.07 -5.39 24.87
N GLU A 33 15.11 -4.96 25.60
CA GLU A 33 15.01 -3.82 26.52
C GLU A 33 15.00 -2.47 25.78
N ARG A 34 15.66 -2.41 24.62
CA ARG A 34 15.82 -1.20 23.79
C ARG A 34 15.31 -1.46 22.39
N ALA A 35 14.00 -1.44 22.21
CA ALA A 35 13.39 -1.67 20.91
C ALA A 35 12.41 -0.57 20.53
N VAL A 36 12.43 -0.19 19.27
CA VAL A 36 11.42 0.62 18.61
C VAL A 36 10.82 -0.16 17.44
N THR A 37 9.58 0.13 17.10
CA THR A 37 8.93 -0.52 15.95
C THR A 37 8.14 0.49 15.14
N THR A 38 8.04 0.27 13.81
CA THR A 38 7.19 1.06 12.92
C THR A 38 5.91 0.33 12.62
N PHE A 39 4.78 1.00 12.89
CA PHE A 39 3.44 0.58 12.51
C PHE A 39 3.00 1.39 11.31
N HIS A 40 2.92 0.75 10.14
CA HIS A 40 2.49 1.40 8.90
C HIS A 40 0.99 1.63 8.87
N ASP A 41 0.21 0.68 9.37
CA ASP A 41 -1.23 0.75 9.58
C ASP A 41 -1.66 -0.24 10.66
N ILE A 42 -2.93 -0.22 11.04
CA ILE A 42 -3.55 -1.19 11.93
C ILE A 42 -4.83 -1.77 11.33
N SER A 43 -4.88 -1.85 10.01
CA SER A 43 -6.03 -2.36 9.27
C SER A 43 -6.49 -3.75 9.70
N ILE A 44 -5.58 -4.57 10.19
CA ILE A 44 -5.88 -5.89 10.78
C ILE A 44 -6.90 -5.79 11.93
N PHE A 45 -6.85 -4.70 12.72
CA PHE A 45 -7.73 -4.50 13.86
C PHE A 45 -8.96 -3.66 13.50
N THR A 46 -8.82 -2.73 12.55
CA THR A 46 -9.90 -1.80 12.20
C THR A 46 -10.84 -2.33 11.14
N CYS A 47 -10.32 -3.18 10.25
CA CYS A 47 -11.08 -3.78 9.14
C CYS A 47 -10.60 -5.22 8.86
N PRO A 48 -10.70 -6.12 9.86
CA PRO A 48 -10.20 -7.50 9.75
C PRO A 48 -10.88 -8.31 8.63
N GLU A 49 -12.11 -7.93 8.26
CA GLU A 49 -12.89 -8.55 7.19
C GLU A 49 -12.23 -8.45 5.81
N TYR A 50 -11.33 -7.48 5.61
CA TYR A 50 -10.59 -7.31 4.36
C TYR A 50 -9.29 -8.12 4.31
N HIS A 51 -8.98 -8.88 5.35
CA HIS A 51 -7.76 -9.67 5.46
C HIS A 51 -8.04 -11.18 5.54
N PRO A 52 -7.13 -12.02 5.03
CA PRO A 52 -7.21 -13.47 5.25
C PRO A 52 -7.22 -13.79 6.76
N LYS A 53 -8.14 -14.66 7.20
CA LYS A 53 -8.34 -15.00 8.62
C LYS A 53 -7.07 -15.48 9.33
N ASP A 54 -6.25 -16.26 8.66
CA ASP A 54 -5.00 -16.77 9.24
C ASP A 54 -3.97 -15.64 9.43
N ARG A 55 -3.95 -14.64 8.52
CA ARG A 55 -3.13 -13.44 8.66
C ARG A 55 -3.60 -12.60 9.86
N VAL A 56 -4.91 -12.41 10.02
CA VAL A 56 -5.49 -11.68 11.15
C VAL A 56 -5.04 -12.32 12.47
N ARG A 57 -5.28 -13.63 12.66
CA ARG A 57 -4.90 -14.34 13.89
C ARG A 57 -3.41 -14.24 14.22
N TYR A 58 -2.55 -14.41 13.20
CA TYR A 58 -1.11 -14.32 13.38
C TYR A 58 -0.66 -12.91 13.77
N MET A 59 -1.15 -11.92 13.03
CA MET A 59 -0.73 -10.52 13.23
C MET A 59 -1.28 -9.95 14.53
N GLU A 60 -2.54 -10.22 14.90
CA GLU A 60 -3.12 -9.75 16.17
C GLU A 60 -2.22 -10.10 17.35
N LYS A 61 -1.85 -11.38 17.47
CA LYS A 61 -0.94 -11.81 18.54
C LYS A 61 0.41 -11.10 18.50
N SER A 62 1.05 -11.11 17.34
CA SER A 62 2.41 -10.58 17.20
C SER A 62 2.47 -9.06 17.34
N LEU A 63 1.41 -8.34 16.93
CA LEU A 63 1.30 -6.90 17.10
C LEU A 63 1.10 -6.50 18.57
N HIS A 64 0.28 -7.23 19.33
CA HIS A 64 0.15 -7.02 20.76
C HIS A 64 1.50 -7.22 21.49
N GLU A 65 2.23 -8.31 21.18
CA GLU A 65 3.56 -8.56 21.74
C GLU A 65 4.54 -7.41 21.42
N SER A 66 4.46 -6.84 20.22
CA SER A 66 5.29 -5.69 19.83
C SER A 66 4.89 -4.39 20.53
N LEU A 67 3.58 -4.14 20.70
CA LEU A 67 3.06 -3.00 21.46
C LEU A 67 3.56 -3.03 22.92
N ASP A 68 3.51 -4.19 23.54
CA ASP A 68 3.94 -4.37 24.94
C ASP A 68 5.46 -4.21 25.10
N SER A 69 6.24 -4.67 24.12
CA SER A 69 7.71 -4.71 24.17
C SER A 69 8.39 -3.41 23.73
N ALA A 70 7.75 -2.63 22.83
CA ALA A 70 8.34 -1.43 22.27
C ALA A 70 8.51 -0.33 23.33
N LYS A 71 9.67 0.32 23.36
CA LYS A 71 9.89 1.55 24.13
C LYS A 71 9.25 2.75 23.45
N LEU A 72 9.26 2.74 22.11
CA LEU A 72 8.67 3.77 21.26
C LEU A 72 8.08 3.12 20.01
N ILE A 73 6.91 3.59 19.61
CA ILE A 73 6.30 3.25 18.34
C ILE A 73 6.45 4.41 17.36
N LEU A 74 6.89 4.11 16.15
CA LEU A 74 6.86 5.02 15.02
C LEU A 74 5.63 4.72 14.19
N THR A 75 4.93 5.76 13.75
CA THR A 75 3.81 5.65 12.80
C THR A 75 4.04 6.55 11.60
N VAL A 76 3.46 6.17 10.48
CA VAL A 76 3.65 6.90 9.22
C VAL A 76 2.70 8.08 9.03
N SER A 77 1.67 8.18 9.89
CA SER A 77 0.68 9.27 9.85
C SER A 77 0.11 9.57 11.23
N ASP A 78 -0.43 10.79 11.39
CA ASP A 78 -1.16 11.18 12.60
C ASP A 78 -2.48 10.40 12.73
N PHE A 79 -3.06 9.96 11.61
CA PHE A 79 -4.21 9.07 11.58
C PHE A 79 -3.88 7.73 12.24
N SER A 80 -2.82 7.03 11.78
CA SER A 80 -2.38 5.77 12.37
C SER A 80 -2.00 5.93 13.85
N ARG A 81 -1.37 7.06 14.22
CA ARG A 81 -1.07 7.40 15.62
C ARG A 81 -2.34 7.46 16.46
N SER A 82 -3.34 8.20 16.01
CA SER A 82 -4.61 8.38 16.72
C SER A 82 -5.36 7.05 16.89
N GLU A 83 -5.36 6.22 15.86
CA GLU A 83 -5.99 4.91 15.90
C GLU A 83 -5.33 3.96 16.90
N ILE A 84 -3.99 3.93 16.96
CA ILE A 84 -3.26 3.12 17.94
C ILE A 84 -3.57 3.58 19.37
N ILE A 85 -3.54 4.88 19.62
CA ILE A 85 -3.90 5.44 20.95
C ILE A 85 -5.33 5.03 21.33
N ARG A 86 -6.27 5.20 20.41
CA ARG A 86 -7.70 4.93 20.63
C ARG A 86 -7.99 3.44 20.89
N LEU A 87 -7.42 2.56 20.07
CA LEU A 87 -7.74 1.13 20.11
C LEU A 87 -7.03 0.37 21.23
N PHE A 88 -5.78 0.74 21.53
CA PHE A 88 -4.95 0.04 22.48
C PHE A 88 -4.75 0.81 23.78
N ASN A 89 -5.40 1.98 23.92
CA ASN A 89 -5.15 2.91 25.05
C ASN A 89 -3.63 3.14 25.26
N TYR A 90 -2.89 3.23 24.13
CA TYR A 90 -1.44 3.30 24.14
C TYR A 90 -0.97 4.69 24.60
N PRO A 91 0.09 4.80 25.45
CA PRO A 91 0.59 6.08 25.93
C PRO A 91 1.03 6.99 24.77
N ALA A 92 0.45 8.20 24.71
CA ALA A 92 0.68 9.14 23.61
C ALA A 92 2.12 9.68 23.54
N ASP A 93 2.85 9.67 24.66
CA ASP A 93 4.27 10.03 24.80
C ASP A 93 5.23 8.95 24.31
N ARG A 94 4.72 7.72 24.08
CA ARG A 94 5.47 6.59 23.56
C ARG A 94 5.19 6.30 22.10
N ILE A 95 4.58 7.24 21.36
CA ILE A 95 4.27 7.09 19.95
C ILE A 95 4.56 8.38 19.19
N VAL A 96 5.33 8.28 18.11
CA VAL A 96 5.78 9.40 17.29
C VAL A 96 5.39 9.18 15.84
N THR A 97 4.87 10.23 15.20
CA THR A 97 4.60 10.23 13.75
C THR A 97 5.87 10.59 12.99
N THR A 98 6.26 9.72 12.06
CA THR A 98 7.33 9.93 11.07
C THR A 98 6.72 9.82 9.68
N LYS A 99 6.31 10.96 9.12
CA LYS A 99 5.62 10.98 7.81
C LYS A 99 6.53 10.47 6.71
N LEU A 100 5.95 9.71 5.78
CA LEU A 100 6.65 9.23 4.60
C LEU A 100 6.77 10.34 3.54
N SER A 101 7.69 10.13 2.61
CA SER A 101 7.84 10.91 1.38
C SER A 101 7.96 9.95 0.20
N CYS A 102 7.53 10.37 -0.99
CA CYS A 102 7.82 9.65 -2.22
C CYS A 102 9.28 9.89 -2.65
N SER A 103 9.78 9.03 -3.57
CA SER A 103 11.08 9.24 -4.20
C SER A 103 11.12 10.55 -4.99
N SER A 104 12.31 11.15 -5.10
CA SER A 104 12.56 12.30 -5.96
C SER A 104 12.32 12.06 -7.46
N ASP A 105 12.14 10.79 -7.86
CA ASP A 105 11.84 10.42 -9.24
C ASP A 105 10.39 10.75 -9.65
N TYR A 106 9.49 10.90 -8.66
CA TYR A 106 8.10 11.30 -8.88
C TYR A 106 8.02 12.82 -9.05
N ILE A 107 8.11 13.27 -10.30
CA ILE A 107 8.04 14.68 -10.71
C ILE A 107 7.15 14.82 -11.95
N PRO A 108 6.61 16.02 -12.24
CA PRO A 108 5.96 16.29 -13.51
C PRO A 108 6.92 16.07 -14.68
N ARG A 109 6.44 15.45 -15.76
CA ARG A 109 7.22 15.14 -16.96
C ARG A 109 6.49 15.63 -18.21
N SER A 110 7.26 15.87 -19.26
CA SER A 110 6.71 16.18 -20.59
C SER A 110 6.24 14.91 -21.32
N PRO A 111 5.37 15.06 -22.34
CA PRO A 111 4.98 13.94 -23.21
C PRO A 111 6.19 13.22 -23.86
N ALA A 112 7.22 13.97 -24.23
CA ALA A 112 8.41 13.41 -24.86
C ALA A 112 9.21 12.50 -23.90
N GLU A 113 9.34 12.89 -22.64
CA GLU A 113 10.02 12.07 -21.63
C GLU A 113 9.26 10.80 -21.29
N CYS A 114 7.93 10.83 -21.33
CA CYS A 114 7.08 9.66 -21.04
C CYS A 114 6.93 8.72 -22.24
N LEU A 115 7.23 9.17 -23.47
CA LEU A 115 6.95 8.44 -24.71
C LEU A 115 7.52 7.00 -24.73
N PRO A 116 8.79 6.73 -24.31
CA PRO A 116 9.34 5.38 -24.35
C PRO A 116 8.55 4.40 -23.47
N VAL A 117 8.15 4.84 -22.25
CA VAL A 117 7.38 4.03 -21.32
C VAL A 117 5.95 3.86 -21.81
N LEU A 118 5.32 4.92 -22.34
CA LEU A 118 3.99 4.84 -22.92
C LEU A 118 3.95 3.87 -24.12
N GLN A 119 4.97 3.85 -24.97
CA GLN A 119 5.08 2.89 -26.07
C GLN A 119 5.21 1.46 -25.58
N LYS A 120 6.04 1.22 -24.55
CA LYS A 120 6.21 -0.09 -23.92
C LYS A 120 4.87 -0.67 -23.45
N TYR A 121 4.03 0.16 -22.85
CA TYR A 121 2.71 -0.25 -22.34
C TYR A 121 1.56 0.04 -23.31
N GLN A 122 1.84 0.54 -24.52
CA GLN A 122 0.83 0.91 -25.52
C GLN A 122 -0.25 1.85 -24.96
N LEU A 123 0.18 2.90 -24.25
CA LEU A 123 -0.65 3.91 -23.64
C LEU A 123 -0.46 5.27 -24.35
N ALA A 124 -1.46 6.15 -24.22
CA ALA A 124 -1.40 7.51 -24.75
C ALA A 124 -1.23 8.53 -23.62
N TRP A 125 -0.51 9.61 -23.86
CA TRP A 125 -0.39 10.74 -22.95
C TRP A 125 -1.77 11.28 -22.56
N GLN A 126 -2.03 11.37 -21.25
CA GLN A 126 -3.33 11.77 -20.66
C GLN A 126 -4.54 11.02 -21.24
N GLY A 127 -4.32 9.81 -21.72
CA GLY A 127 -5.33 8.98 -22.36
C GLY A 127 -5.91 7.87 -21.47
N TYR A 128 -5.68 7.89 -20.15
CA TYR A 128 -6.15 6.82 -19.25
C TYR A 128 -6.32 7.31 -17.81
N ALA A 129 -7.15 6.61 -17.06
CA ALA A 129 -7.17 6.67 -15.61
C ALA A 129 -6.26 5.57 -15.05
N LEU A 130 -5.52 5.87 -13.98
CA LEU A 130 -4.52 4.97 -13.40
C LEU A 130 -4.91 4.57 -11.98
N TYR A 131 -4.78 3.29 -11.68
CA TYR A 131 -4.77 2.72 -10.34
C TYR A 131 -3.48 1.92 -10.13
N ILE A 132 -2.81 2.12 -9.01
CA ILE A 132 -1.61 1.37 -8.61
C ILE A 132 -1.78 0.84 -7.19
N GLY A 133 -1.60 -0.47 -7.03
CA GLY A 133 -1.66 -1.15 -5.74
C GLY A 133 -1.98 -2.63 -5.86
N THR A 134 -1.72 -3.38 -4.79
CA THR A 134 -2.13 -4.78 -4.70
C THR A 134 -3.64 -4.90 -4.79
N MET A 135 -4.14 -5.89 -5.53
CA MET A 135 -5.58 -6.16 -5.67
C MET A 135 -6.06 -6.88 -4.41
N GLU A 136 -6.55 -6.12 -3.44
CA GLU A 136 -7.06 -6.61 -2.16
C GLU A 136 -8.35 -5.89 -1.76
N PRO A 137 -9.28 -6.52 -1.00
CA PRO A 137 -10.60 -5.96 -0.70
C PRO A 137 -10.57 -4.56 -0.08
N ARG A 138 -9.60 -4.27 0.79
CA ARG A 138 -9.40 -2.97 1.43
C ARG A 138 -9.19 -1.83 0.43
N LYS A 139 -8.63 -2.13 -0.74
CA LYS A 139 -8.35 -1.16 -1.82
C LYS A 139 -9.60 -0.79 -2.64
N ASN A 140 -10.72 -1.49 -2.42
CA ASN A 140 -12.02 -1.17 -3.01
C ASN A 140 -12.01 -1.12 -4.56
N ILE A 141 -11.28 -2.03 -5.19
CA ILE A 141 -11.23 -2.11 -6.66
C ILE A 141 -12.61 -2.41 -7.24
N ARG A 142 -13.41 -3.21 -6.52
CA ARG A 142 -14.78 -3.53 -6.91
C ARG A 142 -15.63 -2.26 -7.04
N GLY A 143 -15.58 -1.36 -6.06
CA GLY A 143 -16.28 -0.08 -6.11
C GLY A 143 -15.79 0.80 -7.27
N LEU A 144 -14.48 0.78 -7.55
CA LEU A 144 -13.91 1.47 -8.71
C LEU A 144 -14.47 0.94 -10.03
N LEU A 145 -14.50 -0.39 -10.22
CA LEU A 145 -15.04 -1.00 -11.44
C LEU A 145 -16.51 -0.70 -11.61
N GLN A 146 -17.29 -0.77 -10.52
CA GLN A 146 -18.73 -0.43 -10.55
C GLN A 146 -18.95 1.05 -10.92
N ALA A 147 -18.18 1.97 -10.34
CA ALA A 147 -18.25 3.39 -10.68
C ALA A 147 -17.87 3.63 -12.16
N TYR A 148 -16.85 2.93 -12.65
CA TYR A 148 -16.44 3.01 -14.04
C TYR A 148 -17.54 2.50 -15.00
N GLN A 149 -18.27 1.45 -14.64
CA GLN A 149 -19.38 0.92 -15.42
C GLN A 149 -20.56 1.91 -15.55
N LEU A 150 -20.71 2.85 -14.62
CA LEU A 150 -21.73 3.92 -14.72
C LEU A 150 -21.38 5.00 -15.74
N LEU A 151 -20.12 5.10 -16.16
CA LEU A 151 -19.70 6.04 -17.19
C LEU A 151 -20.21 5.58 -18.59
N PRO A 152 -20.53 6.53 -19.49
CA PRO A 152 -20.83 6.20 -20.89
C PRO A 152 -19.70 5.37 -21.52
N MET A 153 -20.04 4.42 -22.39
CA MET A 153 -19.05 3.57 -23.07
C MET A 153 -18.00 4.39 -23.80
N GLU A 154 -18.41 5.47 -24.48
CA GLU A 154 -17.48 6.39 -25.15
C GLU A 154 -16.42 6.95 -24.21
N THR A 155 -16.82 7.37 -22.99
CA THR A 155 -15.89 7.88 -21.97
C THR A 155 -14.94 6.79 -21.49
N ARG A 156 -15.44 5.57 -21.24
CA ARG A 156 -14.62 4.42 -20.84
C ARG A 156 -13.59 4.03 -21.90
N MET A 157 -14.00 4.06 -23.16
CA MET A 157 -13.11 3.76 -24.29
C MET A 157 -12.09 4.85 -24.53
N ARG A 158 -12.46 6.12 -24.33
CA ARG A 158 -11.56 7.27 -24.46
C ARG A 158 -10.53 7.32 -23.33
N TYR A 159 -10.91 6.92 -22.12
CA TYR A 159 -10.08 6.92 -20.93
C TYR A 159 -10.16 5.55 -20.23
N PRO A 160 -9.55 4.51 -20.81
CA PRO A 160 -9.56 3.20 -20.18
C PRO A 160 -8.93 3.23 -18.79
N LEU A 161 -9.39 2.34 -17.91
CA LEU A 161 -8.85 2.14 -16.59
C LEU A 161 -7.63 1.20 -16.65
N ILE A 162 -6.49 1.73 -16.29
CA ILE A 162 -5.23 0.98 -16.18
C ILE A 162 -5.06 0.55 -14.74
N LEU A 163 -5.01 -0.76 -14.51
CA LEU A 163 -4.77 -1.36 -13.22
C LEU A 163 -3.34 -1.92 -13.17
N SER A 164 -2.56 -1.55 -12.17
CA SER A 164 -1.22 -2.09 -11.96
C SER A 164 -1.02 -2.52 -10.51
N GLY A 165 -0.31 -3.63 -10.31
CA GLY A 165 0.04 -4.20 -9.01
C GLY A 165 -0.06 -5.71 -8.99
N TYR A 166 0.27 -6.29 -7.84
CA TYR A 166 0.18 -7.74 -7.65
C TYR A 166 -1.28 -8.22 -7.54
N ARG A 167 -1.52 -9.43 -8.05
CA ARG A 167 -2.76 -10.15 -7.77
C ARG A 167 -2.75 -10.57 -6.30
N GLY A 168 -3.44 -9.79 -5.46
CA GLY A 168 -3.57 -10.06 -4.03
C GLY A 168 -4.58 -11.17 -3.73
N TRP A 169 -5.40 -10.98 -2.71
CA TRP A 169 -6.40 -11.97 -2.25
C TRP A 169 -7.85 -11.56 -2.53
N GLU A 170 -8.07 -10.78 -3.58
CA GLU A 170 -9.42 -10.55 -4.12
C GLU A 170 -10.02 -11.84 -4.66
N ASP A 171 -11.35 -11.91 -4.61
CA ASP A 171 -12.09 -13.08 -5.07
C ASP A 171 -12.19 -13.19 -6.60
N ASP A 172 -12.63 -14.36 -7.07
CA ASP A 172 -12.78 -14.65 -8.49
C ASP A 172 -13.84 -13.74 -9.17
N VAL A 173 -14.82 -13.22 -8.41
CA VAL A 173 -15.85 -12.32 -8.95
C VAL A 173 -15.23 -11.00 -9.41
N LEU A 174 -14.28 -10.45 -8.65
CA LEU A 174 -13.54 -9.25 -9.10
C LEU A 174 -12.78 -9.55 -10.39
N TRP A 175 -12.08 -10.69 -10.44
CA TRP A 175 -11.29 -11.03 -11.63
C TRP A 175 -12.14 -11.28 -12.87
N GLN A 176 -13.32 -11.85 -12.74
CA GLN A 176 -14.29 -11.95 -13.84
C GLN A 176 -14.73 -10.56 -14.35
N LEU A 177 -14.92 -9.58 -13.44
CA LEU A 177 -15.22 -8.20 -13.85
C LEU A 177 -14.04 -7.55 -14.60
N VAL A 178 -12.80 -7.75 -14.12
CA VAL A 178 -11.59 -7.27 -14.79
C VAL A 178 -11.44 -7.89 -16.18
N GLU A 179 -11.61 -9.21 -16.31
CA GLU A 179 -11.56 -9.92 -17.59
C GLU A 179 -12.64 -9.45 -18.57
N ARG A 180 -13.85 -9.25 -18.06
CA ARG A 180 -14.94 -8.71 -18.86
C ARG A 180 -14.62 -7.30 -19.38
N GLY A 181 -14.19 -6.38 -18.51
CA GLY A 181 -13.83 -5.02 -18.92
C GLY A 181 -12.61 -4.99 -19.86
N THR A 182 -11.72 -5.97 -19.73
CA THR A 182 -10.59 -6.13 -20.67
C THR A 182 -11.07 -6.57 -22.06
N ARG A 183 -12.00 -7.53 -22.14
CA ARG A 183 -12.61 -7.93 -23.43
C ARG A 183 -13.44 -6.79 -24.06
N GLU A 184 -14.09 -5.99 -23.23
CA GLU A 184 -14.84 -4.80 -23.68
C GLU A 184 -13.92 -3.62 -24.05
N GLY A 185 -12.62 -3.66 -23.72
CA GLY A 185 -11.59 -2.70 -24.12
C GLY A 185 -11.39 -1.51 -23.18
N TRP A 186 -12.15 -1.40 -22.08
CA TRP A 186 -12.07 -0.26 -21.15
C TRP A 186 -11.25 -0.55 -19.87
N ILE A 187 -10.74 -1.78 -19.68
CA ILE A 187 -9.78 -2.12 -18.63
C ILE A 187 -8.52 -2.70 -19.28
N ARG A 188 -7.38 -2.37 -18.69
CA ARG A 188 -6.11 -3.06 -18.92
C ARG A 188 -5.43 -3.35 -17.59
N TYR A 189 -5.22 -4.61 -17.29
CA TYR A 189 -4.44 -5.04 -16.14
C TYR A 189 -3.00 -5.31 -16.59
N LEU A 190 -2.06 -4.51 -16.09
CA LEU A 190 -0.65 -4.58 -16.47
C LEU A 190 0.15 -5.56 -15.59
N GLY A 191 -0.44 -6.03 -14.47
CA GLY A 191 0.32 -6.77 -13.47
C GLY A 191 1.32 -5.87 -12.75
N TYR A 192 2.42 -6.46 -12.30
CA TYR A 192 3.51 -5.71 -11.70
C TYR A 192 4.24 -4.87 -12.77
N VAL A 193 4.37 -3.60 -12.49
CA VAL A 193 5.17 -2.66 -13.28
C VAL A 193 6.45 -2.36 -12.50
N PRO A 194 7.64 -2.40 -13.13
CA PRO A 194 8.90 -2.03 -12.49
C PRO A 194 8.90 -0.61 -11.93
N ASP A 195 9.58 -0.41 -10.80
CA ASP A 195 9.59 0.87 -10.09
C ASP A 195 10.14 2.03 -10.94
N GLU A 196 11.05 1.74 -11.87
CA GLU A 196 11.60 2.71 -12.81
C GLU A 196 10.58 3.24 -13.83
N ASP A 197 9.52 2.49 -14.13
CA ASP A 197 8.49 2.91 -15.08
C ASP A 197 7.33 3.67 -14.40
N LEU A 198 7.12 3.44 -13.10
CA LEU A 198 5.98 4.00 -12.36
C LEU A 198 5.89 5.54 -12.44
N PRO A 199 6.98 6.32 -12.23
CA PRO A 199 6.91 7.77 -12.30
C PRO A 199 6.41 8.30 -13.65
N TYR A 200 6.71 7.60 -14.74
CA TYR A 200 6.25 7.97 -16.08
C TYR A 200 4.78 7.63 -16.30
N LEU A 201 4.32 6.49 -15.77
CA LEU A 201 2.90 6.13 -15.82
C LEU A 201 2.04 7.07 -14.98
N TYR A 202 2.52 7.51 -13.82
CA TYR A 202 1.85 8.54 -13.05
C TYR A 202 1.79 9.85 -13.82
N ALA A 203 2.93 10.40 -14.24
CA ALA A 203 2.99 11.71 -14.89
C ALA A 203 2.19 11.79 -16.20
N ALA A 204 2.03 10.67 -16.90
CA ALA A 204 1.27 10.59 -18.16
C ALA A 204 -0.21 10.25 -17.99
N ALA A 205 -0.68 9.96 -16.78
CA ALA A 205 -2.09 9.65 -16.54
C ALA A 205 -2.97 10.90 -16.67
N ARG A 206 -4.23 10.70 -17.05
CA ARG A 206 -5.26 11.76 -17.01
C ARG A 206 -5.71 12.04 -15.59
N THR A 207 -5.80 10.99 -14.80
CA THR A 207 -6.17 11.03 -13.39
C THR A 207 -5.65 9.78 -12.69
N PHE A 208 -5.35 9.91 -11.41
CA PHE A 208 -5.07 8.79 -10.53
C PHE A 208 -6.28 8.52 -9.64
N VAL A 209 -6.66 7.25 -9.47
CA VAL A 209 -7.82 6.85 -8.69
C VAL A 209 -7.40 5.97 -7.52
N TYR A 210 -7.79 6.34 -6.31
CA TYR A 210 -7.39 5.65 -5.09
C TYR A 210 -8.56 5.49 -4.11
N PRO A 211 -9.46 4.52 -4.35
CA PRO A 211 -10.74 4.41 -3.63
C PRO A 211 -10.68 3.62 -2.33
N SER A 212 -9.49 3.40 -1.77
CA SER A 212 -9.27 2.56 -0.58
C SER A 212 -10.18 2.94 0.58
N PHE A 213 -10.72 1.95 1.27
CA PHE A 213 -11.50 2.14 2.50
C PHE A 213 -10.63 2.55 3.69
N TYR A 214 -9.39 2.07 3.72
CA TYR A 214 -8.47 2.33 4.81
C TYR A 214 -7.02 2.33 4.32
N GLU A 215 -6.23 3.31 4.78
CA GLU A 215 -4.79 3.42 4.54
C GLU A 215 -4.06 3.99 5.76
N GLY A 216 -2.83 3.56 5.96
CA GLY A 216 -1.98 4.14 6.98
C GLY A 216 -1.42 5.51 6.59
N PHE A 217 -1.09 5.71 5.29
CA PHE A 217 -0.53 6.96 4.78
C PHE A 217 -1.10 7.35 3.41
N GLY A 218 -1.04 6.46 2.42
CA GLY A 218 -1.47 6.78 1.05
C GLY A 218 -0.32 7.24 0.15
N LEU A 219 0.82 6.56 0.21
CA LEU A 219 2.00 6.89 -0.60
C LEU A 219 1.69 7.03 -2.10
N PRO A 220 0.86 6.17 -2.74
CA PRO A 220 0.49 6.32 -4.14
C PRO A 220 -0.23 7.63 -4.49
N ILE A 221 -0.99 8.20 -3.56
CA ILE A 221 -1.61 9.53 -3.75
C ILE A 221 -0.52 10.60 -3.81
N LEU A 222 0.46 10.53 -2.89
CA LEU A 222 1.56 11.49 -2.85
C LEU A 222 2.43 11.39 -4.12
N GLU A 223 2.65 10.17 -4.63
CA GLU A 223 3.36 9.91 -5.87
C GLU A 223 2.64 10.56 -7.07
N ALA A 224 1.32 10.37 -7.19
CA ALA A 224 0.50 10.98 -8.23
C ALA A 224 0.55 12.52 -8.16
N MET A 225 0.31 13.10 -6.96
CA MET A 225 0.37 14.55 -6.74
C MET A 225 1.75 15.12 -7.07
N SER A 226 2.82 14.42 -6.72
CA SER A 226 4.20 14.84 -7.04
C SER A 226 4.48 14.81 -8.54
N CYS A 227 3.79 13.95 -9.30
CA CYS A 227 3.82 13.90 -10.76
C CYS A 227 2.90 14.94 -11.43
N GLY A 228 2.12 15.72 -10.67
CA GLY A 228 1.21 16.73 -11.18
C GLY A 228 -0.16 16.20 -11.63
N VAL A 229 -0.60 15.05 -11.07
CA VAL A 229 -1.85 14.35 -11.42
C VAL A 229 -2.82 14.29 -10.25
#